data_9b1ec81a6a7c81ac47e6c6a2b67c67b8
#
_entry.id   9b1ec81a6a7c81ac47e6c6a2b67c67b8
#
_cell.length_a   1.000
_cell.length_b   1.000
_cell.length_c   1.000
_cell.angle_alpha   90.00
_cell.angle_beta   90.00
_cell.angle_gamma   90.00
#
_symmetry.space_group_name_H-M   'P 1'
#
loop_
_entity.id
_entity.type
_entity.pdbx_description
1 polymer ?
#
loop_
_entity_poly.entity_id
_entity_poly.type
_entity_poly.pdbx_seq_one_letter_code
_entity_poly.pdbx_strand_id
1 'polypeptide(L)'
;MKIIIATLLFCGLGLVWTQKTDVILTSVSQNKTLSNKPEFFALEWQEGMELKNKPTPFFIEVETLGNQNIDILVTEQNRPVLYTADICTPVCADGECRLMYLTLYWNLLGAYAGYDKVEGQTLTKHDHDEFLEEDYEKLHHLLMDDNSILKRKKIDELVSKPKESELDGVDAIAGATIAEVKESVVDGALYSCYVAWNITHGTIKRELQEYTTSNFDKEMKRYMLMSNEQDYQMYALNSLSESEYIDYKDRIVQIFKVGIPMVRTYIVQNLPKLFWESDSLQWPFWESFATVDINNRSLLLNHIQEAPVEVLVLLASNLELMTKNQLKLYLSAIENIVMTNPDINAQLLRFSKSGNHTYAYIVAEFLEDIE
;
A
#
# COMPACT_ATOMS: atom_id res chain seq x y z
N MET A 1 -71.50 -59.40 -9.36
CA MET A 1 -70.78 -58.26 -8.86
C MET A 1 -69.87 -58.72 -7.74
N LYS A 2 -68.62 -59.12 -8.05
CA LYS A 2 -67.63 -59.65 -7.09
C LYS A 2 -66.45 -58.67 -6.99
N ILE A 3 -66.26 -58.12 -5.82
CA ILE A 3 -65.12 -57.25 -5.52
C ILE A 3 -63.97 -58.16 -5.06
N ILE A 4 -62.86 -58.11 -5.80
CA ILE A 4 -61.58 -58.77 -5.45
C ILE A 4 -60.71 -57.72 -4.78
N ILE A 5 -60.42 -57.94 -3.51
CA ILE A 5 -59.45 -57.17 -2.76
C ILE A 5 -58.06 -57.83 -2.94
N ALA A 6 -57.14 -57.12 -3.62
CA ALA A 6 -55.79 -57.55 -3.76
C ALA A 6 -54.91 -56.83 -2.68
N THR A 7 -54.43 -57.63 -1.77
CA THR A 7 -53.43 -57.17 -0.71
C THR A 7 -52.03 -57.07 -1.31
N LEU A 8 -51.51 -55.89 -1.48
CA LEU A 8 -50.09 -55.68 -1.82
C LEU A 8 -49.24 -55.54 -0.56
N LEU A 9 -48.38 -56.56 -0.36
CA LEU A 9 -47.29 -56.47 0.61
C LEU A 9 -46.28 -55.47 0.13
N PHE A 10 -46.08 -54.39 0.86
CA PHE A 10 -44.95 -53.46 0.67
C PHE A 10 -43.79 -53.91 1.54
N CYS A 11 -42.77 -54.49 0.92
CA CYS A 11 -41.43 -54.66 1.54
C CYS A 11 -40.82 -53.26 1.64
N GLY A 12 -40.71 -52.73 2.87
CA GLY A 12 -39.97 -51.52 3.16
C GLY A 12 -38.48 -51.73 3.05
N LEU A 13 -37.89 -51.30 1.95
CA LEU A 13 -36.49 -50.99 1.89
C LEU A 13 -36.28 -49.58 2.51
N GLY A 14 -35.75 -49.60 3.74
CA GLY A 14 -35.33 -48.36 4.41
C GLY A 14 -34.16 -47.73 3.66
N LEU A 15 -34.38 -46.76 2.83
CA LEU A 15 -33.39 -45.81 2.36
C LEU A 15 -33.06 -44.89 3.54
N VAL A 16 -31.91 -45.19 4.18
CA VAL A 16 -31.30 -44.26 5.08
C VAL A 16 -30.77 -43.09 4.23
N TRP A 17 -31.58 -42.05 4.16
CA TRP A 17 -31.10 -40.75 3.69
C TRP A 17 -30.15 -40.20 4.75
N THR A 18 -28.84 -40.33 4.52
CA THR A 18 -27.85 -39.47 5.19
C THR A 18 -28.16 -38.06 4.68
N GLN A 19 -28.83 -37.26 5.50
CA GLN A 19 -28.83 -35.82 5.34
C GLN A 19 -27.41 -35.38 5.53
N LYS A 20 -26.68 -35.11 4.42
CA LYS A 20 -25.62 -34.15 4.44
C LYS A 20 -26.24 -32.85 4.94
N THR A 21 -25.97 -32.50 6.17
CA THR A 21 -26.20 -31.15 6.64
C THR A 21 -25.23 -30.26 5.82
N ASP A 22 -25.74 -29.78 4.68
CA ASP A 22 -25.18 -28.62 4.04
C ASP A 22 -25.32 -27.48 5.08
N VAL A 23 -24.24 -27.26 5.82
CA VAL A 23 -24.04 -26.01 6.55
C VAL A 23 -23.80 -24.97 5.46
N ILE A 24 -24.90 -24.52 4.85
CA ILE A 24 -24.93 -23.31 4.07
C ILE A 24 -24.63 -22.21 5.10
N LEU A 25 -23.35 -21.84 5.21
CA LEU A 25 -22.94 -20.55 5.76
C LEU A 25 -23.52 -19.49 4.80
N THR A 26 -24.84 -19.30 4.85
CA THR A 26 -25.43 -18.06 4.40
C THR A 26 -24.85 -17.02 5.36
N SER A 27 -23.79 -16.37 4.91
CA SER A 27 -23.35 -15.11 5.49
C SER A 27 -24.50 -14.12 5.31
N VAL A 28 -25.44 -14.16 6.26
CA VAL A 28 -26.35 -13.06 6.47
C VAL A 28 -25.41 -11.90 6.76
N SER A 29 -25.29 -10.97 5.82
CA SER A 29 -24.67 -9.68 6.05
C SER A 29 -25.43 -9.05 7.22
N GLN A 30 -25.03 -9.42 8.43
CA GLN A 30 -25.48 -8.73 9.63
C GLN A 30 -24.92 -7.32 9.48
N ASN A 31 -25.69 -6.30 9.83
CA ASN A 31 -25.23 -4.91 9.94
C ASN A 31 -24.08 -4.84 10.95
N LYS A 32 -22.92 -5.31 10.53
CA LYS A 32 -21.69 -5.33 11.34
C LYS A 32 -21.16 -3.90 11.33
N THR A 33 -20.88 -3.39 12.50
CA THR A 33 -20.28 -2.07 12.69
C THR A 33 -18.87 -2.26 13.20
N LEU A 34 -17.88 -1.65 12.51
CA LEU A 34 -16.50 -1.60 12.97
C LEU A 34 -16.33 -0.28 13.75
N SER A 35 -16.24 -0.36 15.07
CA SER A 35 -16.12 0.81 15.97
C SER A 35 -14.73 0.94 16.61
N ASN A 36 -13.91 -0.10 16.51
CA ASN A 36 -12.57 -0.13 17.04
C ASN A 36 -11.55 -0.36 15.93
N LYS A 37 -10.34 0.12 16.16
CA LYS A 37 -9.20 -0.21 15.30
C LYS A 37 -9.02 -1.73 15.24
N PRO A 38 -8.87 -2.33 14.04
CA PRO A 38 -8.50 -3.74 13.92
C PRO A 38 -7.23 -4.07 14.70
N GLU A 39 -7.13 -5.29 15.22
CA GLU A 39 -6.02 -5.70 16.07
C GLU A 39 -4.67 -5.56 15.37
N PHE A 40 -4.60 -6.00 14.12
CA PHE A 40 -3.42 -5.87 13.26
C PHE A 40 -3.76 -4.92 12.10
N PHE A 41 -3.35 -3.65 12.21
CA PHE A 41 -3.76 -2.62 11.26
C PHE A 41 -2.61 -1.68 10.88
N ALA A 42 -2.37 -1.56 9.58
CA ALA A 42 -1.25 -0.83 9.01
C ALA A 42 -1.53 0.66 8.74
N LEU A 43 -2.81 1.07 8.68
CA LEU A 43 -3.19 2.44 8.36
C LEU A 43 -3.48 3.27 9.62
N GLU A 44 -3.59 4.59 9.46
CA GLU A 44 -4.05 5.46 10.53
C GLU A 44 -5.52 5.17 10.87
N TRP A 45 -5.85 5.16 12.16
CA TRP A 45 -7.21 5.01 12.64
C TRP A 45 -7.63 6.25 13.43
N GLN A 46 -8.79 6.80 13.07
CA GLN A 46 -9.37 7.93 13.81
C GLN A 46 -10.22 7.40 14.97
N GLU A 47 -9.89 7.79 16.19
CA GLU A 47 -10.67 7.44 17.36
C GLU A 47 -12.14 7.91 17.23
N GLY A 48 -13.06 7.04 17.64
CA GLY A 48 -14.51 7.31 17.56
C GLY A 48 -15.10 7.15 16.16
N MET A 49 -14.34 6.65 15.19
CA MET A 49 -14.87 6.32 13.86
C MET A 49 -15.72 5.06 13.92
N GLU A 50 -16.96 5.17 13.46
CA GLU A 50 -17.87 4.02 13.28
C GLU A 50 -18.10 3.78 11.80
N LEU A 51 -17.82 2.55 11.36
CA LEU A 51 -17.95 2.13 9.97
C LEU A 51 -19.02 1.04 9.86
N LYS A 52 -19.92 1.19 8.89
CA LYS A 52 -21.00 0.23 8.61
C LYS A 52 -20.69 -0.56 7.35
N ASN A 53 -20.96 -1.86 7.37
CA ASN A 53 -20.83 -2.71 6.20
C ASN A 53 -21.91 -2.36 5.15
N LYS A 54 -21.48 -2.35 3.89
CA LYS A 54 -22.34 -2.35 2.71
C LYS A 54 -21.87 -3.44 1.73
N PRO A 55 -22.77 -4.21 1.14
CA PRO A 55 -22.38 -5.25 0.19
C PRO A 55 -21.75 -4.63 -1.08
N THR A 56 -20.76 -5.34 -1.62
CA THR A 56 -20.21 -5.09 -2.96
C THR A 56 -20.56 -6.24 -3.90
N PRO A 57 -20.36 -6.12 -5.22
CA PRO A 57 -20.54 -7.23 -6.15
C PRO A 57 -19.40 -8.25 -6.11
N PHE A 58 -18.41 -8.09 -5.24
CA PHE A 58 -17.21 -8.92 -5.21
C PHE A 58 -17.31 -10.02 -4.16
N PHE A 59 -16.62 -11.11 -4.45
CA PHE A 59 -16.46 -12.23 -3.55
C PHE A 59 -15.08 -12.90 -3.77
N ILE A 60 -14.64 -13.62 -2.76
CA ILE A 60 -13.49 -14.52 -2.84
C ILE A 60 -14.06 -15.93 -3.01
N GLU A 61 -13.69 -16.60 -4.10
CA GLU A 61 -14.07 -17.98 -4.33
C GLU A 61 -13.13 -18.90 -3.57
N VAL A 62 -13.71 -19.73 -2.70
CA VAL A 62 -13.01 -20.79 -2.00
C VAL A 62 -13.58 -22.12 -2.48
N GLU A 63 -12.75 -22.89 -3.18
CA GLU A 63 -13.18 -24.10 -3.93
C GLU A 63 -14.06 -25.07 -3.13
N THR A 64 -13.81 -25.21 -1.85
CA THR A 64 -14.55 -26.15 -0.98
C THR A 64 -15.71 -25.52 -0.20
N LEU A 65 -15.74 -24.18 -0.05
CA LEU A 65 -16.65 -23.45 0.82
C LEU A 65 -17.52 -22.43 0.08
N GLY A 66 -17.30 -22.28 -1.24
CA GLY A 66 -18.05 -21.33 -2.07
C GLY A 66 -17.59 -19.88 -1.92
N ASN A 67 -18.46 -18.97 -2.35
CA ASN A 67 -18.17 -17.55 -2.41
C ASN A 67 -18.26 -16.87 -1.04
N GLN A 68 -17.25 -16.10 -0.69
CA GLN A 68 -17.20 -15.28 0.52
C GLN A 68 -17.24 -13.80 0.12
N ASN A 69 -18.28 -13.10 0.54
CA ASN A 69 -18.56 -11.74 0.10
C ASN A 69 -17.51 -10.77 0.63
N ILE A 70 -17.21 -9.78 -0.20
CA ILE A 70 -16.44 -8.60 0.20
C ILE A 70 -17.42 -7.45 0.40
N ASP A 71 -17.38 -6.85 1.55
CA ASP A 71 -18.15 -5.66 1.88
C ASP A 71 -17.27 -4.41 1.82
N ILE A 72 -17.91 -3.25 1.65
CA ILE A 72 -17.25 -1.95 1.81
C ILE A 72 -17.70 -1.31 3.13
N LEU A 73 -16.74 -0.87 3.92
CA LEU A 73 -16.97 -0.15 5.16
C LEU A 73 -17.12 1.33 4.86
N VAL A 74 -18.23 1.89 5.28
CA VAL A 74 -18.58 3.30 5.04
C VAL A 74 -18.86 4.05 6.33
N THR A 75 -18.56 5.35 6.37
CA THR A 75 -18.95 6.25 7.45
C THR A 75 -20.48 6.43 7.50
N GLU A 76 -21.01 7.10 8.52
CA GLU A 76 -22.42 7.49 8.61
C GLU A 76 -22.89 8.31 7.39
N GLN A 77 -21.99 9.13 6.81
CA GLN A 77 -22.26 9.90 5.61
C GLN A 77 -22.13 9.08 4.31
N ASN A 78 -22.04 7.75 4.42
CA ASN A 78 -21.84 6.82 3.31
C ASN A 78 -20.51 6.98 2.54
N ARG A 79 -19.50 7.62 3.12
CA ARG A 79 -18.18 7.73 2.50
C ARG A 79 -17.43 6.39 2.66
N PRO A 80 -16.96 5.78 1.57
CA PRO A 80 -16.11 4.60 1.61
C PRO A 80 -14.80 4.86 2.39
N VAL A 81 -14.35 3.85 3.15
CA VAL A 81 -13.10 3.92 3.93
C VAL A 81 -12.23 2.69 3.70
N LEU A 82 -12.79 1.48 3.81
CA LEU A 82 -12.09 0.21 3.69
C LEU A 82 -12.97 -0.82 2.98
N TYR A 83 -12.36 -1.85 2.42
CA TYR A 83 -13.02 -3.10 2.09
C TYR A 83 -12.74 -4.13 3.19
N THR A 84 -13.65 -5.07 3.39
CA THR A 84 -13.51 -6.13 4.38
C THR A 84 -14.14 -7.44 3.90
N ALA A 85 -13.58 -8.56 4.33
CA ALA A 85 -14.19 -9.87 4.15
C ALA A 85 -13.88 -10.78 5.34
N ASP A 86 -14.87 -11.52 5.79
CA ASP A 86 -14.67 -12.63 6.71
C ASP A 86 -14.24 -13.85 5.88
N ILE A 87 -13.02 -14.32 6.08
CA ILE A 87 -12.41 -15.41 5.34
C ILE A 87 -12.49 -16.69 6.14
N CYS A 88 -13.01 -17.74 5.49
CA CYS A 88 -12.93 -19.10 5.98
C CYS A 88 -12.37 -19.98 4.86
N THR A 89 -11.22 -20.62 5.07
CA THR A 89 -10.55 -21.40 4.02
C THR A 89 -9.70 -22.53 4.61
N PRO A 90 -9.64 -23.71 3.95
CA PRO A 90 -8.66 -24.71 4.28
C PRO A 90 -7.24 -24.21 3.96
N VAL A 91 -6.27 -24.66 4.74
CA VAL A 91 -4.87 -24.20 4.65
C VAL A 91 -3.88 -25.35 4.39
N CYS A 92 -4.34 -26.45 3.82
CA CYS A 92 -3.53 -27.58 3.41
C CYS A 92 -3.90 -28.08 2.02
N ALA A 93 -3.00 -28.82 1.39
CA ALA A 93 -3.16 -29.27 0.02
C ALA A 93 -4.27 -30.32 -0.16
N ASP A 94 -4.57 -31.11 0.87
CA ASP A 94 -5.58 -32.17 0.86
C ASP A 94 -6.99 -31.70 1.29
N GLY A 95 -7.11 -30.48 1.83
CA GLY A 95 -8.35 -29.91 2.31
C GLY A 95 -8.92 -30.51 3.60
N GLU A 96 -8.20 -31.45 4.24
CA GLU A 96 -8.61 -32.14 5.48
C GLU A 96 -8.17 -31.43 6.77
N CYS A 97 -7.45 -30.31 6.65
CA CYS A 97 -6.97 -29.55 7.80
C CYS A 97 -8.02 -28.65 8.43
N ARG A 98 -7.69 -28.10 9.60
CA ARG A 98 -8.51 -27.03 10.21
C ARG A 98 -8.66 -25.86 9.26
N LEU A 99 -9.83 -25.25 9.31
CA LEU A 99 -10.11 -24.04 8.55
C LEU A 99 -9.41 -22.84 9.20
N MET A 100 -8.85 -21.97 8.38
CA MET A 100 -8.37 -20.65 8.78
C MET A 100 -9.54 -19.67 8.78
N TYR A 101 -9.66 -18.90 9.85
CA TYR A 101 -10.67 -17.84 9.98
C TYR A 101 -9.94 -16.52 10.25
N LEU A 102 -10.17 -15.53 9.38
CA LEU A 102 -9.65 -14.16 9.51
C LEU A 102 -10.68 -13.16 8.99
N THR A 103 -10.78 -12.00 9.60
CA THR A 103 -11.41 -10.84 8.97
C THR A 103 -10.32 -9.99 8.33
N LEU A 104 -10.27 -9.95 7.00
CA LEU A 104 -9.30 -9.17 6.24
C LEU A 104 -9.83 -7.77 5.92
N TYR A 105 -8.90 -6.81 5.86
CA TYR A 105 -9.17 -5.43 5.47
C TYR A 105 -8.24 -4.99 4.35
N TRP A 106 -8.80 -4.26 3.37
CA TRP A 106 -8.05 -3.60 2.30
C TRP A 106 -8.40 -2.12 2.28
N ASN A 107 -7.43 -1.29 1.90
CA ASN A 107 -7.69 0.11 1.62
C ASN A 107 -8.49 0.27 0.31
N LEU A 108 -8.92 1.50 0.00
CA LEU A 108 -9.70 1.76 -1.21
C LEU A 108 -8.94 1.51 -2.52
N LEU A 109 -7.63 1.36 -2.48
CA LEU A 109 -6.80 0.97 -3.64
C LEU A 109 -6.51 -0.53 -3.69
N GLY A 110 -7.22 -1.33 -2.86
CA GLY A 110 -7.06 -2.78 -2.80
C GLY A 110 -5.75 -3.25 -2.16
N ALA A 111 -4.97 -2.35 -1.56
CA ALA A 111 -3.80 -2.74 -0.79
C ALA A 111 -4.21 -3.24 0.61
N TYR A 112 -3.46 -4.20 1.14
CA TYR A 112 -3.68 -4.71 2.48
C TYR A 112 -3.68 -3.59 3.51
N ALA A 113 -4.69 -3.59 4.38
CA ALA A 113 -4.83 -2.62 5.46
C ALA A 113 -4.73 -3.25 6.86
N GLY A 114 -5.05 -4.53 6.97
CA GLY A 114 -4.98 -5.22 8.25
C GLY A 114 -5.83 -6.48 8.31
N TYR A 115 -5.86 -7.09 9.49
CA TYR A 115 -6.79 -8.17 9.80
C TYR A 115 -7.16 -8.21 11.28
N ASP A 116 -8.28 -8.87 11.59
CA ASP A 116 -8.66 -9.27 12.94
C ASP A 116 -8.67 -10.79 13.07
N LYS A 117 -8.36 -11.25 14.28
CA LYS A 117 -8.65 -12.63 14.71
C LYS A 117 -10.17 -12.79 14.85
N VAL A 118 -10.68 -13.96 14.49
CA VAL A 118 -12.08 -14.29 14.74
C VAL A 118 -12.19 -14.94 16.11
N GLU A 119 -13.06 -14.39 16.97
CA GLU A 119 -13.25 -14.85 18.35
C GLU A 119 -13.53 -16.37 18.40
N GLY A 120 -12.79 -17.08 19.22
CA GLY A 120 -12.91 -18.54 19.37
C GLY A 120 -12.33 -19.37 18.21
N GLN A 121 -11.68 -18.74 17.24
CA GLN A 121 -11.07 -19.40 16.08
C GLN A 121 -9.57 -19.09 16.03
N THR A 122 -8.76 -19.95 16.64
CA THR A 122 -7.29 -19.79 16.64
C THR A 122 -6.70 -20.34 15.35
N LEU A 123 -5.76 -19.62 14.75
CA LEU A 123 -4.96 -20.15 13.65
C LEU A 123 -4.03 -21.26 14.16
N THR A 124 -3.76 -22.24 13.31
CA THR A 124 -2.93 -23.38 13.67
C THR A 124 -1.79 -23.60 12.68
N LYS A 125 -0.70 -24.14 13.19
CA LYS A 125 0.45 -24.64 12.43
C LYS A 125 0.16 -26.06 11.89
N HIS A 126 1.07 -26.59 11.09
CA HIS A 126 0.92 -27.91 10.46
C HIS A 126 0.65 -29.04 11.49
N ASP A 127 1.30 -28.99 12.65
CA ASP A 127 1.15 -29.99 13.70
C ASP A 127 -0.05 -29.71 14.64
N HIS A 128 -1.01 -28.88 14.20
CA HIS A 128 -2.18 -28.44 14.97
C HIS A 128 -1.85 -27.57 16.20
N ASP A 129 -0.60 -27.15 16.37
CA ASP A 129 -0.23 -26.17 17.38
C ASP A 129 -0.88 -24.82 17.06
N GLU A 130 -1.39 -24.16 18.10
CA GLU A 130 -2.01 -22.86 17.94
C GLU A 130 -0.96 -21.76 17.68
N PHE A 131 -1.35 -20.72 16.94
CA PHE A 131 -0.52 -19.52 16.77
C PHE A 131 -0.34 -18.84 18.12
N LEU A 132 0.89 -18.42 18.39
CA LEU A 132 1.25 -17.50 19.45
C LEU A 132 1.06 -16.06 18.98
N GLU A 133 1.08 -15.10 19.88
CA GLU A 133 0.91 -13.68 19.52
C GLU A 133 1.98 -13.20 18.51
N GLU A 134 3.22 -13.62 18.69
CA GLU A 134 4.32 -13.36 17.75
C GLU A 134 4.11 -13.95 16.35
N ASP A 135 3.37 -15.06 16.24
CA ASP A 135 3.02 -15.67 14.96
C ASP A 135 1.99 -14.79 14.21
N TYR A 136 1.04 -14.21 14.93
CA TYR A 136 0.08 -13.27 14.35
C TYR A 136 0.76 -11.98 13.90
N GLU A 137 1.68 -11.42 14.69
CA GLU A 137 2.48 -10.25 14.27
C GLU A 137 3.31 -10.57 13.02
N LYS A 138 3.94 -11.74 12.96
CA LYS A 138 4.71 -12.18 11.80
C LYS A 138 3.85 -12.35 10.56
N LEU A 139 2.63 -12.90 10.72
CA LEU A 139 1.65 -12.97 9.63
C LEU A 139 1.26 -11.56 9.14
N HIS A 140 1.02 -10.62 10.05
CA HIS A 140 0.73 -9.22 9.70
C HIS A 140 1.84 -8.61 8.86
N HIS A 141 3.09 -8.73 9.28
CA HIS A 141 4.24 -8.25 8.52
C HIS A 141 4.37 -8.90 7.14
N LEU A 142 4.12 -10.21 7.05
CA LEU A 142 4.10 -10.92 5.77
C LEU A 142 3.00 -10.37 4.84
N LEU A 143 1.80 -10.11 5.36
CA LEU A 143 0.68 -9.58 4.58
C LEU A 143 0.88 -8.10 4.18
N MET A 144 1.72 -7.34 4.86
CA MET A 144 2.12 -6.00 4.43
C MET A 144 3.10 -6.01 3.25
N ASP A 145 3.85 -7.11 3.06
CA ASP A 145 4.82 -7.23 1.97
C ASP A 145 4.18 -7.77 0.68
N ASP A 146 3.81 -6.86 -0.23
CA ASP A 146 3.26 -7.23 -1.55
C ASP A 146 4.32 -7.74 -2.54
N ASN A 147 5.60 -7.73 -2.17
CA ASN A 147 6.73 -8.27 -2.93
C ASN A 147 7.32 -9.56 -2.33
N SER A 148 6.63 -10.17 -1.37
CA SER A 148 7.02 -11.41 -0.75
C SER A 148 7.44 -12.48 -1.77
N ILE A 149 8.34 -13.37 -1.36
CA ILE A 149 8.75 -14.54 -2.15
C ILE A 149 7.54 -15.40 -2.56
N LEU A 150 6.46 -15.37 -1.78
CA LEU A 150 5.21 -16.10 -2.06
C LEU A 150 4.55 -15.67 -3.39
N LYS A 151 4.80 -14.44 -3.86
CA LYS A 151 4.30 -13.92 -5.14
C LYS A 151 4.82 -14.69 -6.35
N ARG A 152 6.02 -15.23 -6.25
CA ARG A 152 6.79 -15.74 -7.40
C ARG A 152 6.80 -17.25 -7.50
N LYS A 153 6.27 -17.94 -6.51
CA LYS A 153 6.37 -19.40 -6.41
C LYS A 153 5.01 -20.02 -6.15
N LYS A 154 4.81 -21.20 -6.71
CA LYS A 154 3.66 -22.03 -6.35
C LYS A 154 3.95 -22.77 -5.04
N ILE A 155 2.90 -23.21 -4.37
CA ILE A 155 3.02 -23.84 -3.06
C ILE A 155 3.93 -25.08 -3.07
N ASP A 156 3.89 -25.89 -4.14
CA ASP A 156 4.72 -27.08 -4.32
C ASP A 156 6.19 -26.77 -4.62
N GLU A 157 6.50 -25.53 -5.00
CA GLU A 157 7.89 -25.05 -5.19
C GLU A 157 8.49 -24.47 -3.91
N LEU A 158 7.68 -24.25 -2.87
CA LEU A 158 8.10 -23.73 -1.58
C LEU A 158 8.60 -24.82 -0.63
N VAL A 159 8.42 -26.08 -1.01
CA VAL A 159 8.80 -27.26 -0.24
C VAL A 159 9.83 -28.05 -1.02
N SER A 160 10.99 -28.35 -0.41
CA SER A 160 11.99 -29.20 -1.02
C SER A 160 11.51 -30.66 -1.01
N LYS A 161 11.37 -31.27 -2.20
CA LYS A 161 11.04 -32.68 -2.30
C LYS A 161 12.25 -33.53 -1.89
N PRO A 162 12.09 -34.61 -1.09
CA PRO A 162 13.17 -35.54 -0.79
C PRO A 162 13.70 -36.15 -2.08
N LYS A 163 15.00 -36.47 -2.12
CA LYS A 163 15.58 -37.21 -3.25
C LYS A 163 15.01 -38.62 -3.25
N GLU A 164 14.63 -39.15 -4.41
CA GLU A 164 14.04 -40.48 -4.60
C GLU A 164 14.83 -41.64 -3.99
N SER A 165 16.12 -41.47 -3.67
CA SER A 165 16.98 -42.45 -3.07
C SER A 165 16.76 -42.73 -1.58
N GLU A 166 15.89 -41.97 -0.90
CA GLU A 166 15.60 -42.12 0.54
C GLU A 166 14.23 -42.77 0.80
N LEU A 167 13.55 -43.24 -0.23
CA LEU A 167 12.17 -43.72 -0.23
C LEU A 167 12.02 -45.23 0.12
N ASP A 168 12.79 -45.76 1.07
CA ASP A 168 12.52 -47.09 1.59
C ASP A 168 11.77 -47.01 2.94
N GLY A 169 10.45 -46.99 2.85
CA GLY A 169 9.57 -47.48 3.94
C GLY A 169 8.97 -46.46 4.91
N VAL A 170 8.77 -45.19 4.56
CA VAL A 170 8.06 -44.23 5.45
C VAL A 170 6.89 -43.57 4.73
N ASP A 171 5.69 -43.83 5.21
CA ASP A 171 4.41 -43.22 4.82
C ASP A 171 4.32 -41.75 5.33
N ALA A 172 4.64 -40.80 4.64
CA ALA A 172 4.52 -39.38 4.86
C ALA A 172 5.87 -38.64 4.88
N ILE A 173 6.33 -38.27 3.70
CA ILE A 173 7.47 -37.36 3.59
C ILE A 173 6.96 -35.94 3.53
N ALA A 174 6.94 -35.27 4.68
CA ALA A 174 6.80 -33.82 4.73
C ALA A 174 8.08 -33.19 4.14
N GLY A 175 7.95 -32.53 2.98
CA GLY A 175 9.07 -31.76 2.41
C GLY A 175 9.48 -30.60 3.33
N ALA A 176 10.79 -30.38 3.50
CA ALA A 176 11.28 -29.24 4.28
C ALA A 176 11.06 -27.92 3.53
N THR A 177 10.54 -26.89 4.20
CA THR A 177 10.42 -25.53 3.65
C THR A 177 11.79 -25.01 3.24
N ILE A 178 11.88 -24.35 2.07
CA ILE A 178 13.12 -23.73 1.58
C ILE A 178 13.59 -22.66 2.57
N ALA A 179 14.88 -22.59 2.87
CA ALA A 179 15.43 -21.69 3.90
C ALA A 179 15.03 -20.23 3.73
N GLU A 180 15.04 -19.71 2.50
CA GLU A 180 14.64 -18.32 2.18
C GLU A 180 13.17 -18.03 2.51
N VAL A 181 12.30 -19.03 2.40
CA VAL A 181 10.86 -18.91 2.72
C VAL A 181 10.65 -18.99 4.23
N LYS A 182 11.45 -19.80 4.92
CA LYS A 182 11.31 -20.05 6.36
C LYS A 182 11.44 -18.80 7.22
N GLU A 183 12.28 -17.85 6.80
CA GLU A 183 12.45 -16.58 7.48
C GLU A 183 11.23 -15.66 7.29
N SER A 184 10.57 -15.73 6.14
CA SER A 184 9.46 -14.85 5.75
C SER A 184 8.10 -15.30 6.28
N VAL A 185 7.89 -16.60 6.50
CA VAL A 185 6.61 -17.18 6.93
C VAL A 185 6.63 -17.55 8.41
N VAL A 186 5.44 -17.71 8.99
CA VAL A 186 5.29 -18.26 10.34
C VAL A 186 5.81 -19.70 10.35
N ASP A 187 6.62 -20.05 11.34
CA ASP A 187 7.23 -21.37 11.44
C ASP A 187 6.14 -22.44 11.60
N GLY A 188 6.21 -23.50 10.78
CA GLY A 188 5.19 -24.54 10.71
C GLY A 188 3.85 -24.13 10.06
N ALA A 189 3.70 -22.90 9.54
CA ALA A 189 2.44 -22.42 8.97
C ALA A 189 2.55 -21.93 7.52
N LEU A 190 3.43 -22.56 6.72
CA LEU A 190 3.66 -22.17 5.32
C LEU A 190 2.37 -22.08 4.50
N TYR A 191 1.50 -23.09 4.61
CA TYR A 191 0.25 -23.12 3.85
C TYR A 191 -0.72 -22.01 4.28
N SER A 192 -0.88 -21.79 5.58
CA SER A 192 -1.70 -20.69 6.12
C SER A 192 -1.20 -19.34 5.62
N CYS A 193 0.11 -19.10 5.68
CA CYS A 193 0.75 -17.89 5.18
C CYS A 193 0.56 -17.72 3.66
N TYR A 194 0.75 -18.79 2.89
CA TYR A 194 0.61 -18.78 1.44
C TYR A 194 -0.83 -18.46 1.02
N VAL A 195 -1.81 -19.13 1.62
CA VAL A 195 -3.23 -18.94 1.31
C VAL A 195 -3.67 -17.52 1.70
N ALA A 196 -3.35 -17.08 2.93
CA ALA A 196 -3.68 -15.72 3.38
C ALA A 196 -3.06 -14.65 2.48
N TRP A 197 -1.78 -14.83 2.10
CA TRP A 197 -1.09 -13.89 1.21
C TRP A 197 -1.71 -13.84 -0.19
N ASN A 198 -2.06 -14.99 -0.78
CA ASN A 198 -2.66 -15.04 -2.11
C ASN A 198 -4.09 -14.47 -2.13
N ILE A 199 -4.88 -14.68 -1.07
CA ILE A 199 -6.19 -14.02 -0.93
C ILE A 199 -6.00 -12.50 -0.86
N THR A 200 -5.06 -12.04 -0.05
CA THR A 200 -4.82 -10.62 0.18
C THR A 200 -4.31 -9.89 -1.06
N HIS A 201 -3.36 -10.49 -1.80
CA HIS A 201 -2.64 -9.86 -2.91
C HIS A 201 -2.99 -10.41 -4.30
N GLY A 202 -3.96 -11.33 -4.39
CA GLY A 202 -4.39 -11.95 -5.64
C GLY A 202 -5.16 -11.01 -6.57
N THR A 203 -6.06 -11.58 -7.34
CA THR A 203 -6.89 -10.83 -8.32
C THR A 203 -7.75 -9.78 -7.66
N ILE A 204 -8.16 -9.99 -6.41
CA ILE A 204 -9.05 -9.11 -5.67
C ILE A 204 -8.49 -7.69 -5.51
N LYS A 205 -7.18 -7.54 -5.30
CA LYS A 205 -6.53 -6.23 -5.22
C LYS A 205 -6.88 -5.34 -6.41
N ARG A 206 -6.77 -5.90 -7.62
CA ARG A 206 -7.05 -5.18 -8.86
C ARG A 206 -8.54 -4.88 -9.00
N GLU A 207 -9.40 -5.83 -8.69
CA GLU A 207 -10.86 -5.66 -8.79
C GLU A 207 -11.38 -4.57 -7.86
N LEU A 208 -10.88 -4.50 -6.61
CA LEU A 208 -11.21 -3.45 -5.66
C LEU A 208 -10.72 -2.08 -6.13
N GLN A 209 -9.50 -2.02 -6.68
CA GLN A 209 -8.97 -0.78 -7.25
C GLN A 209 -9.77 -0.30 -8.45
N GLU A 210 -10.14 -1.18 -9.36
CA GLU A 210 -10.97 -0.86 -10.53
C GLU A 210 -12.36 -0.36 -10.12
N TYR A 211 -12.96 -0.96 -9.10
CA TYR A 211 -14.24 -0.52 -8.56
C TYR A 211 -14.14 0.87 -7.91
N THR A 212 -13.14 1.09 -7.09
CA THR A 212 -12.88 2.42 -6.52
C THR A 212 -12.70 3.45 -7.64
N THR A 213 -11.91 3.12 -8.66
CA THR A 213 -11.66 4.00 -9.81
C THR A 213 -12.94 4.35 -10.56
N SER A 214 -13.82 3.36 -10.78
CA SER A 214 -15.10 3.57 -11.47
C SER A 214 -16.10 4.41 -10.67
N ASN A 215 -15.94 4.47 -9.35
CA ASN A 215 -16.77 5.25 -8.44
C ASN A 215 -16.05 6.48 -7.87
N PHE A 216 -14.90 6.86 -8.47
CA PHE A 216 -14.02 7.91 -7.97
C PHE A 216 -14.60 9.29 -8.23
N ASP A 217 -15.25 9.85 -7.23
CA ASP A 217 -15.85 11.18 -7.28
C ASP A 217 -14.94 12.28 -6.67
N LYS A 218 -15.42 13.51 -6.70
CA LYS A 218 -14.69 14.66 -6.15
C LYS A 218 -14.46 14.55 -4.63
N GLU A 219 -15.40 13.96 -3.90
CA GLU A 219 -15.27 13.80 -2.45
C GLU A 219 -14.22 12.75 -2.09
N MET A 220 -14.21 11.63 -2.79
CA MET A 220 -13.21 10.59 -2.63
C MET A 220 -11.81 11.10 -3.00
N LYS A 221 -11.70 11.85 -4.12
CA LYS A 221 -10.45 12.53 -4.50
C LYS A 221 -9.93 13.41 -3.37
N ARG A 222 -10.80 14.27 -2.83
CA ARG A 222 -10.44 15.14 -1.70
C ARG A 222 -10.03 14.32 -0.47
N TYR A 223 -10.77 13.27 -0.13
CA TYR A 223 -10.44 12.39 1.00
C TYR A 223 -9.04 11.80 0.86
N MET A 224 -8.72 11.23 -0.30
CA MET A 224 -7.40 10.65 -0.57
C MET A 224 -6.29 11.70 -0.55
N LEU A 225 -6.53 12.89 -1.11
CA LEU A 225 -5.54 13.97 -1.10
C LEU A 225 -5.26 14.49 0.32
N MET A 226 -6.27 14.50 1.19
CA MET A 226 -6.14 14.95 2.58
C MET A 226 -5.59 13.87 3.52
N SER A 227 -5.57 12.61 3.10
CA SER A 227 -4.98 11.51 3.85
C SER A 227 -3.48 11.68 4.04
N ASN A 228 -2.92 11.05 5.09
CA ASN A 228 -1.47 10.91 5.27
C ASN A 228 -0.92 9.67 4.55
N GLU A 229 -1.79 8.80 3.99
CA GLU A 229 -1.40 7.63 3.24
C GLU A 229 -0.81 8.03 1.88
N GLN A 230 0.43 7.64 1.63
CA GLN A 230 1.19 8.06 0.44
C GLN A 230 0.56 7.57 -0.86
N ASP A 231 0.04 6.34 -0.88
CA ASP A 231 -0.61 5.78 -2.05
C ASP A 231 -1.89 6.55 -2.40
N TYR A 232 -2.65 6.98 -1.39
CA TYR A 232 -3.81 7.83 -1.57
C TYR A 232 -3.43 9.21 -2.11
N GLN A 233 -2.39 9.82 -1.56
CA GLN A 233 -1.87 11.10 -2.04
C GLN A 233 -1.47 11.02 -3.51
N MET A 234 -0.67 9.98 -3.87
CA MET A 234 -0.23 9.76 -5.24
C MET A 234 -1.40 9.54 -6.20
N TYR A 235 -2.37 8.70 -5.80
CA TYR A 235 -3.55 8.44 -6.61
C TYR A 235 -4.39 9.71 -6.84
N ALA A 236 -4.61 10.50 -5.80
CA ALA A 236 -5.33 11.77 -5.89
C ALA A 236 -4.56 12.79 -6.75
N LEU A 237 -3.27 12.99 -6.50
CA LEU A 237 -2.42 13.91 -7.28
C LEU A 237 -2.44 13.59 -8.78
N ASN A 238 -2.38 12.29 -9.14
CA ASN A 238 -2.43 11.85 -10.55
C ASN A 238 -3.77 12.14 -11.23
N SER A 239 -4.83 12.38 -10.47
CA SER A 239 -6.19 12.64 -10.95
C SER A 239 -6.57 14.13 -10.97
N LEU A 240 -5.69 15.03 -10.46
CA LEU A 240 -5.97 16.48 -10.42
C LEU A 240 -5.91 17.10 -11.82
N SER A 241 -6.88 17.95 -12.11
CA SER A 241 -6.81 18.89 -13.21
C SER A 241 -5.95 20.11 -12.84
N GLU A 242 -5.53 20.90 -13.85
CA GLU A 242 -4.75 22.12 -13.60
C GLU A 242 -5.45 23.09 -12.63
N SER A 243 -6.77 23.25 -12.76
CA SER A 243 -7.54 24.10 -11.84
C SER A 243 -7.56 23.56 -10.42
N GLU A 244 -7.64 22.22 -10.26
CA GLU A 244 -7.60 21.58 -8.93
C GLU A 244 -6.23 21.69 -8.28
N TYR A 245 -5.14 21.74 -9.05
CA TYR A 245 -3.82 22.07 -8.50
C TYR A 245 -3.80 23.44 -7.80
N ILE A 246 -4.49 24.43 -8.35
CA ILE A 246 -4.63 25.76 -7.74
C ILE A 246 -5.53 25.70 -6.50
N ASP A 247 -6.67 25.00 -6.59
CA ASP A 247 -7.61 24.88 -5.47
C ASP A 247 -6.97 24.20 -4.25
N TYR A 248 -6.10 23.22 -4.49
CA TYR A 248 -5.42 22.42 -3.45
C TYR A 248 -3.97 22.82 -3.21
N LYS A 249 -3.50 23.97 -3.70
CA LYS A 249 -2.10 24.39 -3.64
C LYS A 249 -1.46 24.25 -2.25
N ASP A 250 -2.18 24.68 -1.20
CA ASP A 250 -1.64 24.65 0.17
C ASP A 250 -1.42 23.22 0.66
N ARG A 251 -2.33 22.29 0.31
CA ARG A 251 -2.18 20.87 0.61
C ARG A 251 -1.04 20.24 -0.20
N ILE A 252 -0.91 20.58 -1.47
CA ILE A 252 0.16 20.08 -2.32
C ILE A 252 1.53 20.53 -1.79
N VAL A 253 1.65 21.79 -1.37
CA VAL A 253 2.85 22.31 -0.70
C VAL A 253 3.14 21.53 0.60
N GLN A 254 2.13 21.28 1.41
CA GLN A 254 2.28 20.49 2.63
C GLN A 254 2.78 19.08 2.33
N ILE A 255 2.17 18.39 1.35
CA ILE A 255 2.62 17.06 0.92
C ILE A 255 4.07 17.12 0.41
N PHE A 256 4.42 18.13 -0.38
CA PHE A 256 5.79 18.32 -0.85
C PHE A 256 6.80 18.47 0.30
N LYS A 257 6.47 19.25 1.31
CA LYS A 257 7.35 19.50 2.46
C LYS A 257 7.64 18.23 3.28
N VAL A 258 6.63 17.39 3.49
CA VAL A 258 6.75 16.21 4.40
C VAL A 258 6.80 14.87 3.67
N GLY A 259 6.43 14.81 2.39
CA GLY A 259 6.31 13.59 1.60
C GLY A 259 7.65 12.89 1.36
N ILE A 260 7.58 11.63 0.94
CA ILE A 260 8.77 10.88 0.50
C ILE A 260 9.31 11.42 -0.83
N PRO A 261 10.57 11.13 -1.18
CA PRO A 261 11.20 11.63 -2.42
C PRO A 261 10.38 11.36 -3.69
N MET A 262 9.74 10.21 -3.80
CA MET A 262 8.93 9.84 -4.97
C MET A 262 7.71 10.76 -5.14
N VAL A 263 6.99 11.07 -4.05
CA VAL A 263 5.83 11.98 -4.07
C VAL A 263 6.26 13.39 -4.41
N ARG A 264 7.37 13.87 -3.85
CA ARG A 264 7.97 15.18 -4.20
C ARG A 264 8.32 15.28 -5.67
N THR A 265 8.99 14.23 -6.21
CA THR A 265 9.34 14.12 -7.62
C THR A 265 8.10 14.24 -8.51
N TYR A 266 7.05 13.48 -8.17
CA TYR A 266 5.80 13.53 -8.91
C TYR A 266 5.20 14.94 -8.90
N ILE A 267 5.14 15.59 -7.74
CA ILE A 267 4.61 16.97 -7.62
C ILE A 267 5.37 17.91 -8.53
N VAL A 268 6.71 18.01 -8.40
CA VAL A 268 7.52 18.98 -9.19
C VAL A 268 7.35 18.73 -10.69
N GLN A 269 7.31 17.48 -11.13
CA GLN A 269 7.18 17.13 -12.55
C GLN A 269 5.80 17.40 -13.14
N ASN A 270 4.76 17.49 -12.29
CA ASN A 270 3.37 17.65 -12.74
C ASN A 270 2.73 18.96 -12.29
N LEU A 271 3.47 19.85 -11.63
CA LEU A 271 2.97 21.20 -11.35
C LEU A 271 2.62 21.91 -12.67
N PRO A 272 1.41 22.49 -12.79
CA PRO A 272 1.05 23.32 -13.93
C PRO A 272 2.04 24.48 -14.14
N LYS A 273 2.26 24.87 -15.39
CA LYS A 273 3.19 25.96 -15.75
C LYS A 273 2.95 27.26 -14.96
N LEU A 274 1.69 27.56 -14.66
CA LEU A 274 1.29 28.70 -13.85
C LEU A 274 1.98 28.76 -12.47
N PHE A 275 2.34 27.61 -11.88
CA PHE A 275 3.06 27.60 -10.61
C PHE A 275 4.46 28.20 -10.74
N TRP A 276 5.13 27.94 -11.85
CA TRP A 276 6.47 28.46 -12.13
C TRP A 276 6.47 29.91 -12.65
N GLU A 277 5.36 30.35 -13.24
CA GLU A 277 5.17 31.72 -13.73
C GLU A 277 4.69 32.71 -12.63
N SER A 278 4.31 32.21 -11.45
CA SER A 278 3.82 33.01 -10.32
C SER A 278 4.75 32.94 -9.13
N ASP A 279 5.35 34.05 -8.74
CA ASP A 279 6.29 34.15 -7.60
C ASP A 279 5.67 33.59 -6.32
N SER A 280 4.42 33.89 -6.05
CA SER A 280 3.73 33.45 -4.83
C SER A 280 3.40 31.95 -4.82
N LEU A 281 3.19 31.34 -6.00
CA LEU A 281 2.90 29.91 -6.09
C LEU A 281 4.18 29.05 -6.06
N GLN A 282 5.26 29.53 -6.65
CA GLN A 282 6.52 28.79 -6.67
C GLN A 282 7.31 28.91 -5.35
N TRP A 283 7.20 30.04 -4.63
CA TRP A 283 7.98 30.32 -3.44
C TRP A 283 8.03 29.19 -2.39
N PRO A 284 6.89 28.57 -1.99
CA PRO A 284 6.92 27.51 -0.96
C PRO A 284 7.73 26.27 -1.33
N PHE A 285 7.91 26.00 -2.63
CA PHE A 285 8.74 24.89 -3.11
C PHE A 285 10.23 25.22 -2.98
N TRP A 286 10.61 26.46 -3.34
CA TRP A 286 11.98 26.96 -3.20
C TRP A 286 12.39 27.09 -1.73
N GLU A 287 11.49 27.55 -0.87
CA GLU A 287 11.72 27.60 0.58
C GLU A 287 12.10 26.22 1.16
N SER A 288 11.63 25.15 0.54
CA SER A 288 11.91 23.77 0.95
C SER A 288 13.26 23.25 0.44
N PHE A 289 14.00 24.01 -0.39
CA PHE A 289 15.23 23.56 -1.06
C PHE A 289 16.26 22.96 -0.11
N ALA A 290 16.46 23.52 1.06
CA ALA A 290 17.39 23.04 2.05
C ALA A 290 17.02 21.68 2.67
N THR A 291 15.74 21.36 2.71
CA THR A 291 15.19 20.19 3.42
C THR A 291 14.86 19.01 2.51
N VAL A 292 14.71 19.26 1.20
CA VAL A 292 14.43 18.18 0.24
C VAL A 292 15.70 17.43 -0.15
N ASP A 293 15.53 16.22 -0.67
CA ASP A 293 16.64 15.39 -1.12
C ASP A 293 17.33 15.94 -2.38
N ILE A 294 18.52 15.41 -2.67
CA ILE A 294 19.37 15.87 -3.78
C ILE A 294 18.66 15.84 -5.13
N ASN A 295 17.87 14.79 -5.40
CA ASN A 295 17.18 14.66 -6.68
C ASN A 295 16.10 15.71 -6.83
N ASN A 296 15.32 15.94 -5.78
CA ASN A 296 14.26 16.98 -5.80
C ASN A 296 14.86 18.39 -5.85
N ARG A 297 16.04 18.65 -5.24
CA ARG A 297 16.77 19.89 -5.48
C ARG A 297 17.14 20.10 -6.95
N SER A 298 17.60 19.04 -7.62
CA SER A 298 17.90 19.10 -9.07
C SER A 298 16.66 19.39 -9.91
N LEU A 299 15.52 18.80 -9.57
CA LEU A 299 14.24 19.05 -10.26
C LEU A 299 13.77 20.49 -10.08
N LEU A 300 13.87 21.05 -8.89
CA LEU A 300 13.57 22.46 -8.66
C LEU A 300 14.50 23.35 -9.52
N LEU A 301 15.79 23.11 -9.51
CA LEU A 301 16.77 23.88 -10.29
C LEU A 301 16.53 23.83 -11.81
N ASN A 302 15.82 22.86 -12.35
CA ASN A 302 15.41 22.87 -13.75
C ASN A 302 14.45 24.04 -14.09
N HIS A 303 13.82 24.63 -13.06
CA HIS A 303 12.94 25.78 -13.18
C HIS A 303 13.58 27.09 -12.71
N ILE A 304 14.90 27.12 -12.56
CA ILE A 304 15.63 28.28 -12.00
C ILE A 304 15.50 29.53 -12.89
N GLN A 305 15.27 29.36 -14.19
CA GLN A 305 15.12 30.48 -15.13
C GLN A 305 13.80 31.24 -14.94
N GLU A 306 12.78 30.59 -14.37
CA GLU A 306 11.50 31.18 -14.00
C GLU A 306 11.49 31.72 -12.56
N ALA A 307 12.61 31.51 -11.82
CA ALA A 307 12.67 31.89 -10.41
C ALA A 307 12.85 33.41 -10.24
N PRO A 308 12.12 34.06 -9.32
CA PRO A 308 12.33 35.46 -8.98
C PRO A 308 13.69 35.65 -8.27
N VAL A 309 14.17 36.90 -8.27
CA VAL A 309 15.49 37.25 -7.67
C VAL A 309 15.58 36.85 -6.20
N GLU A 310 14.51 36.94 -5.45
CA GLU A 310 14.44 36.55 -4.04
C GLU A 310 14.77 35.04 -3.84
N VAL A 311 14.36 34.21 -4.77
CA VAL A 311 14.72 32.78 -4.79
C VAL A 311 16.21 32.60 -5.07
N LEU A 312 16.77 33.36 -6.02
CA LEU A 312 18.20 33.30 -6.33
C LEU A 312 19.05 33.73 -5.13
N VAL A 313 18.59 34.71 -4.35
CA VAL A 313 19.21 35.11 -3.07
C VAL A 313 19.10 34.00 -2.02
N LEU A 314 17.92 33.37 -1.91
CA LEU A 314 17.74 32.23 -1.01
C LEU A 314 18.70 31.07 -1.35
N LEU A 315 18.83 30.75 -2.65
CA LEU A 315 19.72 29.69 -3.13
C LEU A 315 21.20 30.03 -2.87
N ALA A 316 21.61 31.31 -2.97
CA ALA A 316 22.96 31.76 -2.61
C ALA A 316 23.33 31.40 -1.15
N SER A 317 22.37 31.39 -0.26
CA SER A 317 22.55 30.97 1.13
C SER A 317 22.66 29.47 1.34
N ASN A 318 22.42 28.67 0.28
CA ASN A 318 22.36 27.20 0.32
C ASN A 318 23.40 26.51 -0.59
N LEU A 319 24.47 27.22 -0.99
CA LEU A 319 25.51 26.69 -1.90
C LEU A 319 26.20 25.43 -1.36
N GLU A 320 26.38 25.34 -0.04
CA GLU A 320 26.98 24.17 0.61
C GLU A 320 26.20 22.87 0.44
N LEU A 321 24.90 22.97 0.14
CA LEU A 321 24.02 21.81 -0.07
C LEU A 321 24.00 21.35 -1.53
N MET A 322 24.61 22.11 -2.44
CA MET A 322 24.55 21.85 -3.88
C MET A 322 25.61 20.85 -4.31
N THR A 323 25.24 19.94 -5.17
CA THR A 323 26.19 19.13 -5.94
C THR A 323 26.91 20.00 -6.98
N LYS A 324 28.01 19.49 -7.54
CA LYS A 324 28.75 20.17 -8.60
C LYS A 324 27.87 20.66 -9.74
N ASN A 325 26.93 19.82 -10.23
CA ASN A 325 26.07 20.16 -11.33
C ASN A 325 24.99 21.17 -10.95
N GLN A 326 24.42 21.04 -9.75
CA GLN A 326 23.47 22.01 -9.20
C GLN A 326 24.11 23.40 -9.07
N LEU A 327 25.33 23.44 -8.54
CA LEU A 327 26.09 24.68 -8.38
C LEU A 327 26.34 25.35 -9.74
N LYS A 328 26.81 24.60 -10.74
CA LYS A 328 27.02 25.14 -12.09
C LYS A 328 25.76 25.69 -12.71
N LEU A 329 24.62 25.00 -12.54
CA LEU A 329 23.33 25.45 -13.04
C LEU A 329 22.88 26.75 -12.34
N TYR A 330 23.07 26.83 -11.03
CA TYR A 330 22.80 28.05 -10.26
C TYR A 330 23.69 29.21 -10.73
N LEU A 331 25.01 29.02 -10.84
CA LEU A 331 25.95 30.07 -11.30
C LEU A 331 25.57 30.59 -12.70
N SER A 332 25.21 29.73 -13.63
CA SER A 332 24.73 30.13 -14.95
C SER A 332 23.44 30.97 -14.89
N ALA A 333 22.55 30.70 -13.94
CA ALA A 333 21.32 31.47 -13.79
C ALA A 333 21.51 32.88 -13.24
N ILE A 334 22.58 33.09 -12.43
CA ILE A 334 22.86 34.38 -11.79
C ILE A 334 23.90 35.23 -12.53
N GLU A 335 24.50 34.77 -13.61
CA GLU A 335 25.61 35.42 -14.31
C GLU A 335 25.37 36.90 -14.57
N ASN A 336 24.15 37.25 -15.05
CA ASN A 336 23.78 38.63 -15.39
C ASN A 336 23.39 39.51 -14.20
N ILE A 337 23.18 38.93 -13.01
CA ILE A 337 22.67 39.68 -11.85
C ILE A 337 23.65 39.74 -10.68
N VAL A 338 24.67 38.90 -10.66
CA VAL A 338 25.58 38.78 -9.52
C VAL A 338 26.29 40.10 -9.19
N MET A 339 26.70 40.86 -10.21
CA MET A 339 27.41 42.14 -10.02
C MET A 339 26.48 43.27 -9.54
N THR A 340 25.17 43.13 -9.78
CA THR A 340 24.15 44.13 -9.37
C THR A 340 23.43 43.75 -8.07
N ASN A 341 23.60 42.49 -7.60
CA ASN A 341 22.97 42.02 -6.37
C ASN A 341 24.04 41.77 -5.28
N PRO A 342 24.17 42.67 -4.30
CA PRO A 342 25.21 42.60 -3.28
C PRO A 342 25.05 41.36 -2.36
N ASP A 343 23.83 40.86 -2.12
CA ASP A 343 23.60 39.73 -1.25
C ASP A 343 24.09 38.44 -1.90
N ILE A 344 23.78 38.23 -3.18
CA ILE A 344 24.30 37.11 -3.95
C ILE A 344 25.83 37.16 -4.00
N ASN A 345 26.41 38.30 -4.38
CA ASN A 345 27.86 38.47 -4.47
C ASN A 345 28.57 38.17 -3.15
N ALA A 346 28.05 38.70 -2.03
CA ALA A 346 28.63 38.46 -0.70
C ALA A 346 28.60 36.94 -0.34
N GLN A 347 27.57 36.20 -0.65
CA GLN A 347 27.50 34.76 -0.41
C GLN A 347 28.49 33.98 -1.28
N LEU A 348 28.61 34.33 -2.56
CA LEU A 348 29.59 33.72 -3.46
C LEU A 348 31.01 33.97 -3.00
N LEU A 349 31.36 35.20 -2.65
CA LEU A 349 32.67 35.55 -2.11
C LEU A 349 33.01 34.82 -0.80
N ARG A 350 32.01 34.65 0.05
CA ARG A 350 32.16 33.86 1.27
C ARG A 350 32.40 32.38 0.95
N PHE A 351 31.61 31.80 0.06
CA PHE A 351 31.72 30.40 -0.31
C PHE A 351 33.01 30.09 -1.06
N SER A 352 33.48 30.97 -1.99
CA SER A 352 34.74 30.81 -2.73
C SER A 352 35.97 30.75 -1.83
N LYS A 353 35.94 31.45 -0.66
CA LYS A 353 37.00 31.45 0.35
C LYS A 353 36.87 30.31 1.37
N SER A 354 35.86 29.46 1.26
CA SER A 354 35.63 28.31 2.15
C SER A 354 36.66 27.21 1.85
N GLY A 355 37.73 27.12 2.64
CA GLY A 355 38.76 26.09 2.47
C GLY A 355 38.30 24.65 2.68
N ASN A 356 37.09 24.45 3.17
CA ASN A 356 36.56 23.14 3.54
C ASN A 356 35.56 22.57 2.54
N HIS A 357 35.09 23.36 1.57
CA HIS A 357 34.10 22.90 0.62
C HIS A 357 34.72 22.47 -0.72
N THR A 358 34.47 21.24 -1.12
CA THR A 358 35.06 20.60 -2.31
C THR A 358 34.85 21.41 -3.61
N TYR A 359 33.76 22.17 -3.70
CA TYR A 359 33.38 22.92 -4.92
C TYR A 359 33.60 24.44 -4.81
N ALA A 360 34.27 24.93 -3.77
CA ALA A 360 34.58 26.36 -3.59
C ALA A 360 35.35 26.95 -4.78
N TYR A 361 36.26 26.17 -5.38
CA TYR A 361 37.02 26.55 -6.54
C TYR A 361 36.16 26.92 -7.77
N ILE A 362 35.02 26.27 -7.97
CA ILE A 362 34.10 26.54 -9.10
C ILE A 362 33.53 27.95 -8.98
N VAL A 363 33.21 28.37 -7.75
CA VAL A 363 32.69 29.73 -7.50
C VAL A 363 33.82 30.76 -7.61
N ALA A 364 35.05 30.41 -7.22
CA ALA A 364 36.21 31.30 -7.39
C ALA A 364 36.50 31.55 -8.88
N GLU A 365 36.57 30.48 -9.69
CA GLU A 365 36.71 30.56 -11.17
C GLU A 365 35.57 31.41 -11.79
N PHE A 366 34.32 31.16 -11.42
CA PHE A 366 33.19 31.94 -11.91
C PHE A 366 33.30 33.45 -11.59
N LEU A 367 33.74 33.81 -10.37
CA LEU A 367 33.92 35.22 -10.00
C LEU A 367 35.05 35.89 -10.77
N GLU A 368 36.13 35.15 -11.09
CA GLU A 368 37.25 35.65 -11.91
C GLU A 368 36.81 35.88 -13.38
N ASP A 369 35.90 35.05 -13.90
CA ASP A 369 35.42 35.14 -15.28
C ASP A 369 34.47 36.33 -15.52
N ILE A 370 33.83 36.87 -14.48
CA ILE A 370 32.84 37.94 -14.56
C ILE A 370 33.35 39.31 -14.13
N GLU A 371 34.57 39.39 -13.51
CA GLU A 371 35.30 40.65 -13.22
C GLU A 371 35.94 41.19 -14.51
#